data_29daca73691ca46e221b70c5820ab3ac
#
_entry.id   29daca73691ca46e221b70c5820ab3ac
#
_cell.length_a   1.000
_cell.length_b   1.000
_cell.length_c   1.000
_cell.angle_alpha   90.00
_cell.angle_beta   90.00
_cell.angle_gamma   90.00
#
_symmetry.space_group_name_H-M   'P 1'
#
loop_
_entity.id
_entity.type
_entity.pdbx_description
1 polymer ?
#
loop_
_entity_poly.entity_id
_entity_poly.type
_entity_poly.pdbx_seq_one_letter_code
_entity_poly.pdbx_strand_id
1 'polypeptide(L)'
;MHNDLLIVKGWNTKSFIKRQKVLLLNLPYEYGGRSIKRLIGLHGDTINIQDGSIYINGSIHEEAHLDGMPKTKGTERIKCVVPQGHVFVLGDYRNYVHGVDSRMFGPVPLSNIKGMIIGKLWPITKLN
;
A
#
# COMPACT_ATOMS: atom_id res chain seq x y z
N MET A 1 -7.58 -3.98 23.99
CA MET A 1 -8.07 -2.96 23.08
C MET A 1 -8.86 -3.56 21.94
N HIS A 2 -9.97 -2.99 21.70
CA HIS A 2 -10.99 -3.59 20.84
C HIS A 2 -10.66 -3.59 19.36
N ASN A 3 -9.72 -2.77 18.94
CA ASN A 3 -9.43 -2.59 17.53
C ASN A 3 -8.07 -3.13 17.11
N ASP A 4 -7.57 -4.12 17.87
CA ASP A 4 -6.32 -4.76 17.49
C ASP A 4 -6.51 -5.47 16.16
N LEU A 5 -5.48 -5.41 15.32
CA LEU A 5 -5.51 -6.01 14.01
C LEU A 5 -5.06 -7.47 14.06
N LEU A 6 -5.70 -8.30 13.24
CA LEU A 6 -5.26 -9.67 13.02
C LEU A 6 -4.19 -9.66 11.94
N ILE A 7 -3.03 -10.21 12.28
CA ILE A 7 -1.86 -10.15 11.42
C ILE A 7 -1.36 -11.57 11.15
N VAL A 8 -1.12 -11.87 9.88
CA VAL A 8 -0.45 -13.11 9.48
C VAL A 8 1.05 -12.83 9.47
N LYS A 9 1.81 -13.62 10.24
CA LYS A 9 3.27 -13.50 10.35
C LYS A 9 3.95 -14.79 9.95
N GLY A 10 5.24 -14.70 9.65
CA GLY A 10 6.06 -15.87 9.38
C GLY A 10 5.68 -16.61 8.12
N TRP A 11 5.06 -15.96 7.20
CA TRP A 11 4.52 -16.53 5.98
C TRP A 11 5.52 -16.50 4.84
N ASN A 12 5.30 -17.38 3.87
CA ASN A 12 6.05 -17.33 2.63
C ASN A 12 5.47 -16.18 1.79
N THR A 13 6.24 -15.14 1.65
CA THR A 13 5.78 -13.88 1.10
C THR A 13 5.12 -13.99 -0.27
N LYS A 14 5.65 -14.85 -1.13
CA LYS A 14 5.19 -14.87 -2.53
C LYS A 14 3.73 -15.28 -2.68
N SER A 15 3.25 -16.18 -1.83
CA SER A 15 1.86 -16.66 -1.93
C SER A 15 0.82 -15.65 -1.50
N PHE A 16 1.21 -14.68 -0.67
CA PHE A 16 0.27 -13.75 -0.05
C PHE A 16 0.35 -12.34 -0.61
N ILE A 17 1.37 -12.05 -1.41
CA ILE A 17 1.56 -10.70 -1.94
C ILE A 17 0.65 -10.51 -3.14
N LYS A 18 -0.42 -9.76 -2.93
CA LYS A 18 -1.42 -9.44 -3.95
C LYS A 18 -1.80 -7.98 -3.83
N ARG A 19 -2.18 -7.38 -4.96
CA ARG A 19 -2.67 -6.00 -4.96
C ARG A 19 -3.86 -5.87 -4.03
N GLN A 20 -4.01 -4.71 -3.43
CA GLN A 20 -5.09 -4.34 -2.51
C GLN A 20 -4.97 -4.94 -1.12
N LYS A 21 -4.03 -5.81 -0.86
CA LYS A 21 -3.83 -6.33 0.50
C LYS A 21 -3.19 -5.26 1.38
N VAL A 22 -3.53 -5.29 2.66
CA VAL A 22 -2.98 -4.37 3.65
C VAL A 22 -1.80 -5.04 4.32
N LEU A 23 -0.69 -4.33 4.33
CA LEU A 23 0.57 -4.88 4.83
C LEU A 23 1.04 -4.13 6.07
N LEU A 24 1.71 -4.87 6.96
CA LEU A 24 2.49 -4.30 8.03
C LEU A 24 3.92 -4.20 7.54
N LEU A 25 4.45 -2.99 7.51
CA LEU A 25 5.78 -2.71 6.99
C LEU A 25 6.68 -2.15 8.07
N ASN A 26 7.96 -2.43 7.94
CA ASN A 26 8.97 -1.82 8.77
C ASN A 26 9.72 -0.80 7.91
N LEU A 27 9.44 0.47 8.12
CA LEU A 27 10.05 1.57 7.37
C LEU A 27 11.10 2.26 8.24
N PRO A 28 12.02 3.02 7.64
CA PRO A 28 12.92 3.87 8.41
C PRO A 28 12.15 4.78 9.35
N TYR A 29 12.75 5.12 10.46
CA TYR A 29 12.11 5.95 11.49
C TYR A 29 11.58 7.26 10.91
N GLU A 30 12.33 7.89 10.03
CA GLU A 30 11.93 9.14 9.40
C GLU A 30 10.67 9.00 8.53
N TYR A 31 10.32 7.78 8.14
CA TYR A 31 9.10 7.51 7.36
C TYR A 31 8.02 6.82 8.19
N GLY A 32 8.12 6.93 9.51
CA GLY A 32 7.08 6.45 10.40
C GLY A 32 7.35 5.12 11.09
N GLY A 33 8.47 4.47 10.80
CA GLY A 33 8.81 3.19 11.41
C GLY A 33 7.82 2.10 11.01
N ARG A 34 7.27 1.41 11.99
CA ARG A 34 6.28 0.36 11.71
C ARG A 34 4.98 0.99 11.23
N SER A 35 4.56 0.61 10.03
CA SER A 35 3.46 1.28 9.34
C SER A 35 2.55 0.30 8.65
N ILE A 36 1.29 0.71 8.45
CA ILE A 36 0.29 -0.07 7.74
C ILE A 36 0.02 0.64 6.42
N LYS A 37 0.21 -0.07 5.32
CA LYS A 37 0.01 0.47 3.97
C LYS A 37 -0.66 -0.57 3.10
N ARG A 38 -1.31 -0.10 2.04
CA ARG A 38 -1.97 -0.99 1.08
C ARG A 38 -1.07 -1.22 -0.11
N LEU A 39 -0.96 -2.49 -0.51
CA LEU A 39 -0.15 -2.87 -1.66
C LEU A 39 -0.86 -2.49 -2.96
N ILE A 40 -0.22 -1.69 -3.78
CA ILE A 40 -0.78 -1.21 -5.05
C ILE A 40 -0.07 -1.84 -6.24
N GLY A 41 1.25 -1.89 -6.21
CA GLY A 41 2.04 -2.36 -7.35
C GLY A 41 2.97 -3.49 -7.01
N LEU A 42 3.07 -4.43 -7.93
CA LEU A 42 3.96 -5.59 -7.85
C LEU A 42 5.11 -5.42 -8.84
N HIS A 43 6.14 -6.24 -8.67
CA HIS A 43 7.28 -6.27 -9.59
C HIS A 43 6.83 -6.24 -11.05
N GLY A 44 7.41 -5.34 -11.80
CA GLY A 44 7.11 -5.18 -13.22
C GLY A 44 5.95 -4.24 -13.53
N ASP A 45 5.15 -3.87 -12.53
CA ASP A 45 4.06 -2.95 -12.78
C ASP A 45 4.58 -1.55 -13.05
N THR A 46 3.96 -0.87 -14.02
CA THR A 46 4.16 0.54 -14.23
C THR A 46 3.05 1.28 -13.49
N ILE A 47 3.44 2.06 -12.51
CA ILE A 47 2.51 2.85 -11.70
C ILE A 47 2.56 4.29 -12.19
N ASN A 48 1.40 4.84 -12.49
CA ASN A 48 1.29 6.22 -12.95
C ASN A 48 0.17 6.89 -12.14
N ILE A 49 0.52 7.93 -11.40
CA ILE A 49 -0.45 8.69 -10.62
C ILE A 49 -0.50 10.09 -11.21
N GLN A 50 -1.67 10.47 -11.70
CA GLN A 50 -1.88 11.77 -12.29
C GLN A 50 -3.34 12.18 -12.19
N ASP A 51 -3.58 13.45 -12.00
CA ASP A 51 -4.94 14.01 -11.93
C ASP A 51 -5.85 13.27 -10.96
N GLY A 52 -5.29 12.80 -9.85
CA GLY A 52 -6.04 12.13 -8.80
C GLY A 52 -6.35 10.67 -9.07
N SER A 53 -5.85 10.11 -10.15
CA SER A 53 -6.11 8.72 -10.52
C SER A 53 -4.82 7.92 -10.57
N ILE A 54 -4.95 6.63 -10.28
CA ILE A 54 -3.85 5.68 -10.33
C ILE A 54 -4.06 4.80 -11.55
N TYR A 55 -3.01 4.66 -12.34
CA TYR A 55 -3.00 3.75 -13.49
C TYR A 55 -1.94 2.69 -13.25
N ILE A 56 -2.31 1.44 -13.43
CA ILE A 56 -1.38 0.31 -13.33
C ILE A 56 -1.32 -0.34 -14.71
N ASN A 57 -0.13 -0.35 -15.28
CA ASN A 57 0.10 -0.90 -16.62
C ASN A 57 -0.84 -0.28 -17.67
N GLY A 58 -1.11 1.01 -17.52
CA GLY A 58 -1.93 1.76 -18.48
C GLY A 58 -3.42 1.72 -18.23
N SER A 59 -3.89 0.92 -17.30
CA SER A 59 -5.32 0.82 -16.99
C SER A 59 -5.62 1.51 -15.68
N ILE A 60 -6.76 2.19 -15.62
CA ILE A 60 -7.17 2.85 -14.38
C ILE A 60 -7.39 1.79 -13.29
N HIS A 61 -6.88 2.10 -12.11
CA HIS A 61 -7.00 1.22 -10.96
C HIS A 61 -8.12 1.72 -10.06
N GLU A 62 -9.16 0.92 -9.93
CA GLU A 62 -10.30 1.27 -9.10
C GLU A 62 -10.18 0.63 -7.72
N GLU A 63 -10.55 1.40 -6.70
CA GLU A 63 -10.43 0.97 -5.33
C GLU A 63 -11.76 1.16 -4.63
N ALA A 64 -12.57 0.11 -4.63
CA ALA A 64 -13.91 0.17 -4.07
C ALA A 64 -13.92 0.57 -2.60
N HIS A 65 -12.89 0.19 -1.84
CA HIS A 65 -12.82 0.54 -0.42
C HIS A 65 -12.63 2.04 -0.19
N LEU A 66 -12.32 2.80 -1.24
CA LEU A 66 -12.16 4.25 -1.18
C LEU A 66 -13.32 5.01 -1.82
N ASP A 67 -14.40 4.32 -2.15
CA ASP A 67 -15.58 4.97 -2.71
C ASP A 67 -16.04 6.10 -1.78
N GLY A 68 -16.28 7.28 -2.36
CA GLY A 68 -16.64 8.46 -1.60
C GLY A 68 -15.48 9.17 -0.92
N MET A 69 -14.28 8.62 -0.98
CA MET A 69 -13.10 9.25 -0.42
C MET A 69 -12.48 10.22 -1.42
N PRO A 70 -11.70 11.20 -0.92
CA PRO A 70 -10.97 12.09 -1.82
C PRO A 70 -10.02 11.33 -2.74
N LYS A 71 -9.78 11.91 -3.91
CA LYS A 71 -8.87 11.32 -4.88
C LYS A 71 -7.44 11.29 -4.39
N THR A 72 -6.67 10.37 -4.94
CA THR A 72 -5.24 10.28 -4.67
C THR A 72 -4.54 11.54 -5.19
N LYS A 73 -3.73 12.15 -4.33
CA LYS A 73 -3.01 13.36 -4.69
C LYS A 73 -1.50 13.17 -4.57
N GLY A 74 -0.78 13.96 -5.32
CA GLY A 74 0.65 14.11 -5.24
C GLY A 74 1.03 15.51 -5.66
N THR A 75 2.22 15.96 -5.31
CA THR A 75 2.70 17.28 -5.71
C THR A 75 2.98 17.34 -7.20
N GLU A 76 3.32 16.19 -7.79
CA GLU A 76 3.65 16.07 -9.19
C GLU A 76 3.14 14.74 -9.71
N ARG A 77 3.15 14.62 -11.04
CA ARG A 77 2.87 13.36 -11.70
C ARG A 77 3.92 12.33 -11.28
N ILE A 78 3.46 11.19 -10.84
CA ILE A 78 4.33 10.10 -10.41
C ILE A 78 4.28 9.00 -11.45
N LYS A 79 5.43 8.56 -11.90
CA LYS A 79 5.56 7.42 -12.80
C LYS A 79 6.70 6.55 -12.32
N CYS A 80 6.42 5.28 -12.09
CA CYS A 80 7.38 4.36 -11.52
C CYS A 80 7.16 2.96 -12.05
N VAL A 81 8.25 2.28 -12.40
CA VAL A 81 8.22 0.85 -12.68
C VAL A 81 8.73 0.16 -11.44
N VAL A 82 7.93 -0.75 -10.88
CA VAL A 82 8.28 -1.43 -9.64
C VAL A 82 9.40 -2.43 -9.93
N PRO A 83 10.58 -2.27 -9.31
CA PRO A 83 11.69 -3.16 -9.58
C PRO A 83 11.51 -4.53 -8.94
N GLN A 84 12.29 -5.48 -9.38
CA GLN A 84 12.29 -6.81 -8.81
C GLN A 84 12.57 -6.74 -7.31
N GLY A 85 11.88 -7.56 -6.53
CA GLY A 85 12.07 -7.61 -5.09
C GLY A 85 11.43 -6.45 -4.33
N HIS A 86 10.59 -5.67 -4.99
CA HIS A 86 9.95 -4.48 -4.38
C HIS A 86 8.46 -4.48 -4.59
N VAL A 87 7.78 -3.64 -3.84
CA VAL A 87 6.36 -3.36 -3.98
C VAL A 87 6.12 -1.85 -3.88
N PHE A 88 5.05 -1.39 -4.49
CA PHE A 88 4.62 0.00 -4.39
C PHE A 88 3.42 0.06 -3.44
N VAL A 89 3.51 0.88 -2.41
CA VAL A 89 2.49 0.91 -1.35
C VAL A 89 1.95 2.32 -1.17
N LEU A 90 0.67 2.41 -0.83
CA LEU A 90 0.02 3.68 -0.53
C LEU A 90 -0.75 3.56 0.78
N GLY A 91 -0.76 4.66 1.53
CA GLY A 91 -1.69 4.81 2.64
C GLY A 91 -3.10 5.02 2.10
N ASP A 92 -4.11 4.75 2.90
CA ASP A 92 -5.49 4.96 2.46
C ASP A 92 -5.90 6.44 2.50
N TYR A 93 -5.11 7.28 3.12
CA TYR A 93 -5.34 8.73 3.16
C TYR A 93 -4.78 9.39 1.89
N ARG A 94 -5.49 9.20 0.78
CA ARG A 94 -4.98 9.52 -0.56
C ARG A 94 -4.96 11.00 -0.89
N ASN A 95 -5.76 11.81 -0.23
CA ASN A 95 -5.79 13.24 -0.48
C ASN A 95 -4.63 14.00 0.15
N TYR A 96 -3.76 13.31 0.89
CA TYR A 96 -2.65 13.94 1.58
C TYR A 96 -1.48 14.06 0.63
N VAL A 97 -1.17 15.29 0.19
CA VAL A 97 -0.14 15.51 -0.84
C VAL A 97 1.26 15.14 -0.38
N HIS A 98 1.51 15.14 0.93
CA HIS A 98 2.78 14.73 1.49
C HIS A 98 2.65 13.38 2.20
N GLY A 99 1.86 12.49 1.63
CA GLY A 99 1.67 11.16 2.19
C GLY A 99 2.99 10.43 2.35
N VAL A 100 3.16 9.76 3.50
CA VAL A 100 4.38 9.03 3.80
C VAL A 100 4.21 7.60 3.31
N ASP A 101 4.33 7.43 2.02
CA ASP A 101 4.20 6.15 1.34
C ASP A 101 5.05 6.19 0.07
N SER A 102 4.81 5.26 -0.86
CA SER A 102 5.64 5.19 -2.07
C SER A 102 5.56 6.42 -2.95
N ARG A 103 4.55 7.28 -2.77
CA ARG A 103 4.55 8.59 -3.45
C ARG A 103 5.74 9.44 -3.03
N MET A 104 6.21 9.25 -1.81
CA MET A 104 7.33 10.00 -1.26
C MET A 104 8.66 9.27 -1.45
N PHE A 105 8.72 7.98 -1.06
CA PHE A 105 10.01 7.29 -1.00
C PHE A 105 10.20 6.20 -2.05
N GLY A 106 9.24 6.02 -2.96
CA GLY A 106 9.36 5.01 -4.01
C GLY A 106 9.03 3.60 -3.55
N PRO A 107 9.31 2.60 -4.39
CA PRO A 107 9.04 1.21 -4.04
C PRO A 107 9.81 0.75 -2.80
N VAL A 108 9.23 -0.21 -2.10
CA VAL A 108 9.74 -0.73 -0.84
C VAL A 108 10.22 -2.16 -1.04
N PRO A 109 11.40 -2.51 -0.50
CA PRO A 109 11.88 -3.89 -0.59
C PRO A 109 10.93 -4.87 0.10
N LEU A 110 10.79 -6.06 -0.47
CA LEU A 110 9.98 -7.13 0.14
C LEU A 110 10.40 -7.45 1.56
N SER A 111 11.70 -7.32 1.86
CA SER A 111 12.23 -7.60 3.19
C SER A 111 11.65 -6.69 4.27
N ASN A 112 11.06 -5.56 3.88
CA ASN A 112 10.44 -4.65 4.83
C ASN A 112 9.03 -5.09 5.24
N ILE A 113 8.47 -6.09 4.57
CA ILE A 113 7.13 -6.60 4.89
C ILE A 113 7.24 -7.51 6.12
N LYS A 114 6.49 -7.18 7.17
CA LYS A 114 6.49 -7.95 8.42
C LYS A 114 5.25 -8.81 8.60
N GLY A 115 4.21 -8.55 7.83
CA GLY A 115 3.00 -9.33 7.90
C GLY A 115 1.92 -8.77 7.01
N MET A 116 0.81 -9.47 6.96
CA MET A 116 -0.37 -9.04 6.22
C MET A 116 -1.53 -8.90 7.21
N ILE A 117 -2.25 -7.79 7.09
CA ILE A 117 -3.41 -7.53 7.93
C ILE A 117 -4.59 -8.27 7.33
N ILE A 118 -5.22 -9.16 8.09
CA ILE A 118 -6.35 -9.96 7.59
C ILE A 118 -7.67 -9.57 8.24
N GLY A 119 -7.64 -8.74 9.28
CA GLY A 119 -8.86 -8.30 9.93
C GLY A 119 -8.55 -7.56 11.21
N LYS A 120 -9.61 -7.29 11.98
CA LYS A 120 -9.52 -6.69 13.30
C LYS A 120 -9.90 -7.71 14.35
N LEU A 121 -9.24 -7.63 15.49
CA LEU A 121 -9.54 -8.55 16.58
C LEU A 121 -10.96 -8.32 17.12
N TRP A 122 -11.35 -7.06 17.27
CA TRP A 122 -12.68 -6.75 17.78
C TRP A 122 -13.14 -5.38 17.29
N PRO A 123 -14.29 -5.27 16.66
CA PRO A 123 -15.02 -6.41 16.08
C PRO A 123 -14.21 -7.05 14.97
N ILE A 124 -14.40 -8.33 14.74
CA ILE A 124 -13.68 -9.01 13.68
C ILE A 124 -14.25 -8.54 12.36
N THR A 125 -13.39 -7.91 11.56
CA THR A 125 -13.76 -7.39 10.25
C THR A 125 -12.70 -7.78 9.25
N LYS A 126 -13.12 -8.44 8.18
CA LYS A 126 -12.21 -8.87 7.15
C LYS A 126 -11.77 -7.68 6.29
N LEU A 127 -10.48 -7.55 6.11
CA LEU A 127 -9.90 -6.51 5.25
C LEU A 127 -9.50 -7.14 3.91
N ASN A 128 -9.94 -6.52 2.84
CA ASN A 128 -9.64 -7.03 1.49
C ASN A 128 -8.57 -6.22 0.81
#